data_0fc4c2e486d6af7679bcb786469af9bb
#
_entry.id   0fc4c2e486d6af7679bcb786469af9bb
#
_cell.length_a   1.000
_cell.length_b   1.000
_cell.length_c   1.000
_cell.angle_alpha   90.00
_cell.angle_beta   90.00
_cell.angle_gamma   90.00
#
_symmetry.space_group_name_H-M   'P 1'
#
loop_
_entity.id
_entity.type
_entity.pdbx_description
1 polymer ?
#
loop_
_entity_poly.entity_id
_entity_poly.type
_entity_poly.pdbx_seq_one_letter_code
_entity_poly.pdbx_strand_id
1 'polypeptide(L)'
;MKGTVMKKIPIFILSILILMSFSACAKNEKSFPANGVLIIGDENHTGAIINRYKENTKEHEAFSVKTGRFDQNRVLILNESTAKAMIKANIFHKRDHSSLSKPLDKLPNFSKESSLLFINEEEKNIKSIEIEGKEIPVTYDSDAWLGNKRDYGALWYIIVAKNSVYKEIKANETTMQLLHLKKSLGDEKPKISTDNTLINEKVKVRKLIEGFKGEVSVQFVTIGEKS
;
A
#
# COMPACT_ATOMS: atom_id res chain seq x y z
N MET A 1 -14.69 -75.07 21.99
CA MET A 1 -13.85 -74.15 21.18
C MET A 1 -14.65 -72.86 20.93
N LYS A 2 -14.29 -71.76 21.58
CA LYS A 2 -14.95 -70.45 21.42
C LYS A 2 -14.10 -69.61 20.45
N GLY A 3 -14.64 -69.38 19.26
CA GLY A 3 -13.99 -68.51 18.26
C GLY A 3 -14.16 -67.03 18.62
N THR A 4 -13.03 -66.34 18.72
CA THR A 4 -12.98 -64.89 19.00
C THR A 4 -13.25 -64.13 17.72
N VAL A 5 -14.40 -63.49 17.61
CA VAL A 5 -14.71 -62.55 16.52
C VAL A 5 -13.96 -61.25 16.77
N MET A 6 -12.84 -61.01 16.08
CA MET A 6 -12.10 -59.76 16.10
C MET A 6 -12.91 -58.65 15.43
N LYS A 7 -13.28 -57.64 16.18
CA LYS A 7 -13.98 -56.45 15.70
C LYS A 7 -13.09 -55.61 14.76
N LYS A 8 -13.33 -55.68 13.45
CA LYS A 8 -12.62 -54.90 12.41
C LYS A 8 -13.18 -53.47 12.20
N ILE A 9 -13.98 -52.97 13.15
CA ILE A 9 -14.70 -51.70 13.01
C ILE A 9 -13.89 -50.42 13.33
N PRO A 10 -12.82 -50.42 14.18
CA PRO A 10 -12.18 -49.13 14.55
C PRO A 10 -11.24 -48.56 13.50
N ILE A 11 -10.74 -49.33 12.52
CA ILE A 11 -9.76 -48.83 11.54
C ILE A 11 -10.45 -47.93 10.48
N PHE A 12 -11.69 -48.27 10.11
CA PHE A 12 -12.41 -47.47 9.09
C PHE A 12 -12.88 -46.09 9.61
N ILE A 13 -13.21 -46.04 10.88
CA ILE A 13 -13.63 -44.75 11.53
C ILE A 13 -12.42 -43.82 11.72
N LEU A 14 -11.24 -44.37 12.00
CA LEU A 14 -10.01 -43.60 12.17
C LEU A 14 -9.53 -42.98 10.83
N SER A 15 -9.68 -43.68 9.70
CA SER A 15 -9.31 -43.14 8.39
C SER A 15 -10.25 -42.03 7.91
N ILE A 16 -11.54 -42.05 8.26
CA ILE A 16 -12.50 -40.96 7.93
C ILE A 16 -12.21 -39.73 8.77
N LEU A 17 -11.81 -39.86 10.04
CA LEU A 17 -11.43 -38.76 10.91
C LEU A 17 -10.14 -38.04 10.43
N ILE A 18 -9.18 -38.79 9.88
CA ILE A 18 -7.95 -38.22 9.31
C ILE A 18 -8.23 -37.45 8.01
N LEU A 19 -9.14 -37.96 7.16
CA LEU A 19 -9.54 -37.25 5.93
C LEU A 19 -10.30 -35.95 6.18
N MET A 20 -11.08 -35.85 7.27
CA MET A 20 -11.77 -34.60 7.64
C MET A 20 -10.84 -33.54 8.25
N SER A 21 -9.69 -33.89 8.81
CA SER A 21 -8.73 -32.94 9.38
C SER A 21 -7.93 -32.18 8.34
N PHE A 22 -7.83 -32.66 7.10
CA PHE A 22 -7.13 -31.94 6.03
C PHE A 22 -7.99 -30.86 5.34
N SER A 23 -9.30 -30.86 5.56
CA SER A 23 -10.19 -29.86 4.95
C SER A 23 -10.30 -28.55 5.75
N ALA A 24 -9.73 -28.48 6.95
CA ALA A 24 -9.92 -27.34 7.87
C ALA A 24 -8.84 -26.25 7.78
N CYS A 25 -7.82 -26.38 6.92
CA CYS A 25 -6.72 -25.43 6.80
C CYS A 25 -6.67 -24.66 5.48
N ALA A 26 -7.71 -24.62 4.69
CA ALA A 26 -7.86 -23.57 3.69
C ALA A 26 -8.27 -22.27 4.41
N LYS A 27 -7.34 -21.64 5.15
CA LYS A 27 -7.48 -20.23 5.49
C LYS A 27 -7.73 -19.52 4.17
N ASN A 28 -8.88 -18.88 4.03
CA ASN A 28 -9.16 -17.96 2.92
C ASN A 28 -8.06 -16.89 2.93
N GLU A 29 -6.96 -17.16 2.24
CA GLU A 29 -5.95 -16.13 2.02
C GLU A 29 -6.64 -15.00 1.28
N LYS A 30 -6.65 -13.82 1.91
CA LYS A 30 -7.23 -12.63 1.29
C LYS A 30 -6.52 -12.39 -0.03
N SER A 31 -7.31 -12.33 -1.10
CA SER A 31 -6.84 -11.90 -2.40
C SER A 31 -6.51 -10.41 -2.35
N PHE A 32 -5.42 -10.02 -3.01
CA PHE A 32 -5.00 -8.62 -3.17
C PHE A 32 -4.91 -8.29 -4.65
N PRO A 33 -6.05 -8.16 -5.35
CA PRO A 33 -6.05 -7.90 -6.77
C PRO A 33 -5.45 -6.53 -7.07
N ALA A 34 -4.51 -6.45 -8.01
CA ALA A 34 -3.95 -5.20 -8.50
C ALA A 34 -4.96 -4.52 -9.45
N ASN A 35 -6.01 -3.94 -8.88
CA ASN A 35 -7.07 -3.24 -9.59
C ASN A 35 -6.86 -1.72 -9.62
N GLY A 36 -5.71 -1.24 -9.15
CA GLY A 36 -5.29 0.15 -9.22
C GLY A 36 -3.80 0.32 -9.46
N VAL A 37 -3.44 1.49 -9.97
CA VAL A 37 -2.04 1.94 -10.13
C VAL A 37 -1.90 3.29 -9.45
N LEU A 38 -1.04 3.38 -8.45
CA LEU A 38 -0.65 4.61 -7.77
C LEU A 38 0.67 5.10 -8.37
N ILE A 39 0.68 6.32 -8.89
CA ILE A 39 1.83 6.94 -9.56
C ILE A 39 2.14 8.25 -8.85
N ILE A 40 3.41 8.47 -8.47
CA ILE A 40 3.88 9.72 -7.89
C ILE A 40 5.05 10.21 -8.72
N GLY A 41 4.99 11.41 -9.25
CA GLY A 41 6.04 11.98 -10.07
C GLY A 41 5.54 13.11 -10.96
N ASP A 42 6.48 13.80 -11.61
CA ASP A 42 6.17 14.85 -12.58
C ASP A 42 5.39 14.29 -13.77
N GLU A 43 4.41 15.04 -14.25
CA GLU A 43 3.55 14.63 -15.36
C GLU A 43 4.35 14.35 -16.66
N ASN A 44 5.44 15.06 -16.88
CA ASN A 44 6.33 14.83 -18.03
C ASN A 44 6.98 13.44 -18.00
N HIS A 45 7.19 12.88 -16.80
CA HIS A 45 7.84 11.59 -16.60
C HIS A 45 6.84 10.44 -16.44
N THR A 46 5.59 10.73 -16.10
CA THR A 46 4.56 9.72 -15.81
C THR A 46 3.64 9.42 -17.00
N GLY A 47 3.66 10.26 -18.03
CA GLY A 47 2.76 10.16 -19.19
C GLY A 47 2.77 8.80 -19.90
N ALA A 48 3.94 8.17 -20.04
CA ALA A 48 4.06 6.85 -20.67
C ALA A 48 3.33 5.75 -19.86
N ILE A 49 3.32 5.87 -18.52
CA ILE A 49 2.62 4.92 -17.63
C ILE A 49 1.12 5.12 -17.76
N ILE A 50 0.66 6.37 -17.71
CA ILE A 50 -0.76 6.71 -17.86
C ILE A 50 -1.30 6.19 -19.19
N ASN A 51 -0.58 6.44 -20.29
CA ASN A 51 -0.95 5.97 -21.61
C ASN A 51 -1.02 4.44 -21.69
N ARG A 52 -0.10 3.73 -21.01
CA ARG A 52 -0.10 2.27 -20.97
C ARG A 52 -1.39 1.70 -20.42
N TYR A 53 -1.98 2.34 -19.42
CA TYR A 53 -3.18 1.84 -18.73
C TYR A 53 -4.47 2.54 -19.21
N LYS A 54 -4.40 3.51 -20.11
CA LYS A 54 -5.52 4.33 -20.55
C LYS A 54 -6.77 3.52 -20.90
N GLU A 55 -6.62 2.49 -21.73
CA GLU A 55 -7.75 1.66 -22.17
C GLU A 55 -8.33 0.79 -21.05
N ASN A 56 -7.51 0.43 -20.05
CA ASN A 56 -7.93 -0.34 -18.88
C ASN A 56 -8.35 0.54 -17.72
N THR A 57 -8.25 1.86 -17.81
CA THR A 57 -8.64 2.78 -16.75
C THR A 57 -10.13 3.03 -16.78
N LYS A 58 -10.79 2.83 -15.63
CA LYS A 58 -12.20 3.14 -15.38
C LYS A 58 -12.35 4.57 -14.86
N GLU A 59 -11.50 4.95 -13.92
CA GLU A 59 -11.50 6.24 -13.25
C GLU A 59 -10.05 6.67 -13.02
N HIS A 60 -9.79 7.97 -13.14
CA HIS A 60 -8.48 8.56 -12.96
C HIS A 60 -8.61 9.76 -12.03
N GLU A 61 -7.93 9.69 -10.90
CA GLU A 61 -7.86 10.78 -9.92
C GLU A 61 -6.43 11.34 -9.88
N ALA A 62 -6.30 12.67 -9.83
CA ALA A 62 -5.01 13.36 -9.72
C ALA A 62 -5.03 14.31 -8.51
N PHE A 63 -3.93 14.30 -7.76
CA PHE A 63 -3.75 15.07 -6.54
C PHE A 63 -2.43 15.82 -6.59
N SER A 64 -2.46 17.12 -6.26
CA SER A 64 -1.22 17.86 -6.01
C SER A 64 -0.63 17.40 -4.67
N VAL A 65 0.62 16.98 -4.69
CA VAL A 65 1.40 16.59 -3.52
C VAL A 65 2.75 17.29 -3.56
N LYS A 66 3.46 17.28 -2.41
CA LYS A 66 4.80 17.84 -2.34
C LYS A 66 5.79 16.76 -1.97
N THR A 67 7.02 16.91 -2.45
CA THR A 67 8.10 15.98 -2.15
C THR A 67 9.33 16.74 -1.67
N GLY A 68 10.15 16.07 -0.87
CA GLY A 68 11.40 16.62 -0.37
C GLY A 68 12.32 15.50 0.11
N ARG A 69 13.37 15.89 0.79
CA ARG A 69 14.30 14.98 1.46
C ARG A 69 14.51 15.44 2.89
N PHE A 70 14.64 14.47 3.78
CA PHE A 70 15.08 14.66 5.15
C PHE A 70 16.17 13.62 5.41
N ASP A 71 17.38 14.08 5.66
CA ASP A 71 18.58 13.26 5.61
C ASP A 71 18.68 12.50 4.26
N GLN A 72 18.75 11.19 4.30
CA GLN A 72 18.77 10.35 3.09
C GLN A 72 17.38 9.85 2.66
N ASN A 73 16.35 10.14 3.47
CA ASN A 73 15.01 9.64 3.23
C ASN A 73 14.21 10.58 2.34
N ARG A 74 13.32 10.00 1.56
CA ARG A 74 12.34 10.77 0.79
C ARG A 74 11.18 11.16 1.70
N VAL A 75 10.68 12.36 1.50
CA VAL A 75 9.49 12.86 2.19
C VAL A 75 8.39 13.09 1.17
N LEU A 76 7.22 12.54 1.44
CA LEU A 76 5.98 12.81 0.72
C LEU A 76 5.07 13.61 1.62
N ILE A 77 4.62 14.77 1.16
CA ILE A 77 3.74 15.66 1.90
C ILE A 77 2.38 15.66 1.22
N LEU A 78 1.38 15.21 1.96
CA LEU A 78 -0.02 15.20 1.55
C LEU A 78 -0.78 16.29 2.30
N ASN A 79 -1.72 16.92 1.64
CA ASN A 79 -2.74 17.67 2.34
C ASN A 79 -3.80 16.72 2.93
N GLU A 80 -4.57 17.21 3.87
CA GLU A 80 -5.61 16.44 4.57
C GLU A 80 -6.63 15.81 3.61
N SER A 81 -7.03 16.54 2.56
CA SER A 81 -8.01 16.07 1.58
C SER A 81 -7.48 14.88 0.77
N THR A 82 -6.23 14.97 0.31
CA THR A 82 -5.56 13.89 -0.42
C THR A 82 -5.39 12.65 0.46
N ALA A 83 -4.94 12.81 1.70
CA ALA A 83 -4.81 11.68 2.62
C ALA A 83 -6.16 11.00 2.90
N LYS A 84 -7.25 11.77 3.06
CA LYS A 84 -8.61 11.23 3.18
C LYS A 84 -9.05 10.45 1.94
N ALA A 85 -8.70 10.93 0.73
CA ALA A 85 -8.98 10.22 -0.50
C ALA A 85 -8.24 8.87 -0.56
N MET A 86 -6.96 8.82 -0.16
CA MET A 86 -6.18 7.59 -0.09
C MET A 86 -6.74 6.59 0.93
N ILE A 87 -7.24 7.07 2.06
CA ILE A 87 -7.93 6.26 3.07
C ILE A 87 -9.24 5.71 2.50
N LYS A 88 -10.05 6.55 1.83
CA LYS A 88 -11.29 6.14 1.19
C LYS A 88 -11.07 5.07 0.12
N ALA A 89 -10.01 5.21 -0.67
CA ALA A 89 -9.60 4.23 -1.67
C ALA A 89 -9.00 2.94 -1.06
N ASN A 90 -8.83 2.87 0.27
CA ASN A 90 -8.30 1.72 1.00
C ASN A 90 -6.81 1.43 0.69
N ILE A 91 -6.05 2.43 0.27
CA ILE A 91 -4.63 2.31 -0.10
C ILE A 91 -3.67 2.95 0.90
N PHE A 92 -4.14 3.63 1.95
CA PHE A 92 -3.30 4.06 3.05
C PHE A 92 -3.34 2.99 4.13
N HIS A 93 -2.24 2.28 4.29
CA HIS A 93 -2.12 1.14 5.18
C HIS A 93 -1.24 1.45 6.37
N LYS A 94 -1.48 0.82 7.49
CA LYS A 94 -0.62 0.86 8.68
C LYS A 94 -0.25 -0.53 9.16
N ARG A 95 0.85 -0.63 9.88
CA ARG A 95 1.25 -1.85 10.59
C ARG A 95 0.26 -2.14 11.72
N ASP A 96 -0.17 -3.38 11.82
CA ASP A 96 -0.93 -3.88 12.96
C ASP A 96 0.00 -4.54 13.98
N HIS A 97 -0.45 -4.74 15.21
CA HIS A 97 0.28 -5.43 16.29
C HIS A 97 0.74 -6.85 15.90
N SER A 98 0.07 -7.49 14.95
CA SER A 98 0.43 -8.79 14.38
C SER A 98 1.52 -8.72 13.30
N SER A 99 2.17 -7.57 13.08
CA SER A 99 3.08 -7.27 11.96
C SER A 99 2.43 -7.40 10.57
N LEU A 100 1.12 -7.53 10.53
CA LEU A 100 0.33 -7.48 9.30
C LEU A 100 -0.02 -6.03 8.94
N SER A 101 -0.30 -5.78 7.67
CA SER A 101 -0.83 -4.49 7.25
C SER A 101 -2.35 -4.50 7.29
N LYS A 102 -2.92 -3.37 7.68
CA LYS A 102 -4.35 -3.10 7.56
C LYS A 102 -4.57 -1.68 7.04
N PRO A 103 -5.66 -1.44 6.32
CA PRO A 103 -6.02 -0.08 5.92
C PRO A 103 -6.18 0.83 7.14
N LEU A 104 -5.77 2.08 6.97
CA LEU A 104 -6.05 3.14 7.94
C LEU A 104 -7.52 3.51 7.84
N ASP A 105 -8.25 3.49 8.96
CA ASP A 105 -9.70 3.75 8.95
C ASP A 105 -10.05 5.21 8.80
N LYS A 106 -9.28 6.08 9.43
CA LYS A 106 -9.46 7.54 9.42
C LYS A 106 -8.14 8.23 9.76
N LEU A 107 -8.02 9.49 9.36
CA LEU A 107 -6.95 10.33 9.86
C LEU A 107 -7.17 10.61 11.36
N PRO A 108 -6.11 10.56 12.16
CA PRO A 108 -6.12 11.05 13.53
C PRO A 108 -6.43 12.55 13.58
N ASN A 109 -6.76 13.02 14.77
CA ASN A 109 -6.92 14.44 14.99
C ASN A 109 -5.57 15.15 14.91
N PHE A 110 -5.51 16.21 14.14
CA PHE A 110 -4.33 17.07 14.10
C PHE A 110 -4.17 17.82 15.42
N SER A 111 -2.95 17.93 15.92
CA SER A 111 -2.63 18.94 16.92
C SER A 111 -2.79 20.34 16.33
N LYS A 112 -2.80 21.37 17.17
CA LYS A 112 -2.92 22.75 16.67
C LYS A 112 -1.70 23.20 15.86
N GLU A 113 -0.53 22.69 16.22
CA GLU A 113 0.77 23.23 15.79
C GLU A 113 1.62 22.26 14.94
N SER A 114 1.21 21.00 14.78
CA SER A 114 2.00 20.01 14.05
C SER A 114 1.20 19.24 13.01
N SER A 115 1.90 18.81 11.96
CA SER A 115 1.43 17.85 10.98
C SER A 115 1.56 16.43 11.50
N LEU A 116 0.80 15.47 10.94
CA LEU A 116 0.93 14.06 11.27
C LEU A 116 2.13 13.46 10.53
N LEU A 117 2.91 12.63 11.21
CA LEU A 117 4.04 11.91 10.65
C LEU A 117 3.79 10.40 10.68
N PHE A 118 3.93 9.77 9.53
CA PHE A 118 3.82 8.33 9.34
C PHE A 118 5.17 7.79 8.88
N ILE A 119 5.84 7.05 9.76
CA ILE A 119 7.18 6.47 9.55
C ILE A 119 7.30 5.19 10.38
N ASN A 120 8.48 4.55 10.37
CA ASN A 120 8.80 3.44 11.28
C ASN A 120 8.66 3.85 12.73
N GLU A 121 8.21 2.92 13.58
CA GLU A 121 8.09 3.15 15.03
C GLU A 121 9.44 3.49 15.69
N GLU A 122 10.54 2.98 15.18
CA GLU A 122 11.89 3.26 15.69
C GLU A 122 12.23 4.75 15.63
N GLU A 123 11.63 5.48 14.70
CA GLU A 123 11.86 6.91 14.45
C GLU A 123 10.75 7.81 15.05
N LYS A 124 9.89 7.28 15.90
CA LYS A 124 8.73 8.00 16.51
C LYS A 124 9.06 9.25 17.31
N ASN A 125 10.33 9.43 17.66
CA ASN A 125 10.79 10.58 18.46
C ASN A 125 11.09 11.83 17.61
N ILE A 126 11.01 11.76 16.28
CA ILE A 126 11.16 12.91 15.40
C ILE A 126 10.03 13.92 15.69
N LYS A 127 10.41 15.16 15.98
CA LYS A 127 9.47 16.26 16.32
C LYS A 127 9.36 17.29 15.22
N SER A 128 10.33 17.35 14.32
CA SER A 128 10.34 18.22 13.16
C SER A 128 11.10 17.59 12.01
N ILE A 129 10.74 17.97 10.80
CA ILE A 129 11.41 17.57 9.57
C ILE A 129 11.77 18.84 8.81
N GLU A 130 13.06 19.02 8.53
CA GLU A 130 13.56 20.14 7.73
C GLU A 130 13.49 19.80 6.24
N ILE A 131 12.85 20.66 5.46
CA ILE A 131 12.79 20.57 4.00
C ILE A 131 13.12 21.94 3.42
N GLU A 132 14.13 22.01 2.57
CA GLU A 132 14.59 23.24 1.92
C GLU A 132 14.85 24.37 2.92
N GLY A 133 15.48 24.04 4.04
CA GLY A 133 15.83 25.01 5.10
C GLY A 133 14.65 25.47 5.95
N LYS A 134 13.47 24.88 5.79
CA LYS A 134 12.29 25.16 6.60
C LYS A 134 11.90 23.97 7.47
N GLU A 135 11.80 24.23 8.75
CA GLU A 135 11.37 23.23 9.74
C GLU A 135 9.83 23.07 9.71
N ILE A 136 9.38 21.84 9.61
CA ILE A 136 7.98 21.44 9.65
C ILE A 136 7.76 20.67 10.95
N PRO A 137 7.04 21.23 11.92
CA PRO A 137 6.70 20.51 13.15
C PRO A 137 5.83 19.31 12.84
N VAL A 138 6.18 18.15 13.41
CA VAL A 138 5.46 16.88 13.18
C VAL A 138 5.19 16.17 14.49
N THR A 139 4.12 15.38 14.49
CA THR A 139 3.78 14.43 15.55
C THR A 139 3.63 13.05 14.93
N TYR A 140 4.43 12.10 15.40
CA TYR A 140 4.32 10.70 15.00
C TYR A 140 2.93 10.15 15.30
N ASP A 141 2.35 9.47 14.33
CA ASP A 141 1.08 8.76 14.49
C ASP A 141 1.27 7.24 14.49
N SER A 142 1.77 6.73 13.39
CA SER A 142 1.91 5.27 13.23
C SER A 142 2.89 4.91 12.12
N ASP A 143 3.30 3.64 12.12
CA ASP A 143 4.02 3.02 11.02
C ASP A 143 3.06 2.75 9.87
N ALA A 144 2.92 3.72 8.95
CA ALA A 144 1.99 3.64 7.84
C ALA A 144 2.63 4.03 6.50
N TRP A 145 2.01 3.58 5.40
CA TRP A 145 2.50 3.74 4.04
C TRP A 145 1.36 3.72 3.03
N LEU A 146 1.64 4.14 1.80
CA LEU A 146 0.72 3.97 0.68
C LEU A 146 0.97 2.64 -0.03
N GLY A 147 -0.12 1.96 -0.43
CA GLY A 147 -0.09 0.67 -1.14
C GLY A 147 -0.23 -0.54 -0.24
N ASN A 148 -0.38 -1.73 -0.86
CA ASN A 148 -0.66 -2.99 -0.15
C ASN A 148 0.53 -3.47 0.71
N LYS A 149 1.73 -3.13 0.28
CA LYS A 149 2.99 -3.52 0.95
C LYS A 149 3.85 -2.29 1.14
N ARG A 150 4.58 -2.27 2.25
CA ARG A 150 5.61 -1.28 2.44
C ARG A 150 6.74 -1.51 1.45
N ASP A 151 7.06 -0.50 0.67
CA ASP A 151 8.23 -0.52 -0.20
C ASP A 151 9.46 -0.06 0.59
N TYR A 152 10.27 -1.03 1.03
CA TYR A 152 11.50 -0.73 1.76
C TYR A 152 12.60 -0.14 0.88
N GLY A 153 12.50 -0.26 -0.46
CA GLY A 153 13.43 0.35 -1.41
C GLY A 153 13.12 1.81 -1.72
N ALA A 154 11.89 2.24 -1.43
CA ALA A 154 11.42 3.61 -1.61
C ALA A 154 10.68 4.09 -0.35
N LEU A 155 11.35 3.98 0.81
CA LEU A 155 10.80 4.46 2.07
C LEU A 155 10.48 5.95 1.98
N TRP A 156 9.20 6.25 2.08
CA TRP A 156 8.73 7.60 2.21
C TRP A 156 8.41 7.90 3.67
N TYR A 157 8.91 9.00 4.16
CA TYR A 157 8.33 9.66 5.31
C TYR A 157 7.08 10.37 4.82
N ILE A 158 5.93 10.00 5.33
CA ILE A 158 4.68 10.63 4.90
C ILE A 158 4.27 11.65 5.94
N ILE A 159 4.21 12.90 5.52
CA ILE A 159 3.66 14.00 6.30
C ILE A 159 2.26 14.28 5.78
N VAL A 160 1.28 14.31 6.68
CA VAL A 160 -0.06 14.79 6.36
C VAL A 160 -0.28 16.10 7.09
N ALA A 161 -0.45 17.17 6.32
CA ALA A 161 -0.66 18.52 6.85
C ALA A 161 -2.12 18.97 6.65
N LYS A 162 -2.61 19.83 7.56
CA LYS A 162 -3.88 20.54 7.34
C LYS A 162 -3.81 21.31 6.02
N ASN A 163 -4.93 21.45 5.32
CA ASN A 163 -4.96 22.14 4.03
C ASN A 163 -4.38 23.58 4.08
N SER A 164 -4.55 24.29 5.18
CA SER A 164 -3.96 25.62 5.38
C SER A 164 -2.44 25.56 5.50
N VAL A 165 -1.93 24.67 6.34
CA VAL A 165 -0.47 24.47 6.58
C VAL A 165 0.22 23.96 5.33
N TYR A 166 -0.40 23.03 4.61
CA TYR A 166 0.15 22.48 3.36
C TYR A 166 0.49 23.56 2.33
N LYS A 167 -0.34 24.59 2.21
CA LYS A 167 -0.10 25.70 1.27
C LYS A 167 1.17 26.50 1.59
N GLU A 168 1.54 26.58 2.87
CA GLU A 168 2.68 27.33 3.36
C GLU A 168 4.00 26.54 3.29
N ILE A 169 3.93 25.21 3.17
CA ILE A 169 5.12 24.37 3.06
C ILE A 169 5.77 24.60 1.70
N LYS A 170 6.99 25.10 1.72
CA LYS A 170 7.85 25.20 0.52
C LYS A 170 8.53 23.86 0.32
N ALA A 171 8.17 23.15 -0.73
CA ALA A 171 8.76 21.88 -1.14
C ALA A 171 8.43 21.66 -2.62
N ASN A 172 9.10 20.70 -3.25
CA ASN A 172 8.90 20.41 -4.67
C ASN A 172 7.46 19.91 -4.91
N GLU A 173 6.70 20.61 -5.74
CA GLU A 173 5.36 20.20 -6.11
C GLU A 173 5.41 19.13 -7.21
N THR A 174 4.58 18.12 -7.06
CA THR A 174 4.44 17.02 -8.04
C THR A 174 3.01 16.49 -8.01
N THR A 175 2.73 15.54 -8.87
CA THR A 175 1.40 14.93 -8.97
C THR A 175 1.43 13.51 -8.42
N MET A 176 0.41 13.18 -7.63
CA MET A 176 0.07 11.81 -7.28
C MET A 176 -1.21 11.42 -8.04
N GLN A 177 -1.15 10.34 -8.80
CA GLN A 177 -2.25 9.89 -9.64
C GLN A 177 -2.67 8.49 -9.24
N LEU A 178 -3.98 8.27 -9.18
CA LEU A 178 -4.58 6.99 -8.88
C LEU A 178 -5.45 6.56 -10.05
N LEU A 179 -5.05 5.49 -10.71
CA LEU A 179 -5.80 4.86 -11.79
C LEU A 179 -6.60 3.70 -11.23
N HIS A 180 -7.92 3.75 -11.33
CA HIS A 180 -8.80 2.61 -11.06
C HIS A 180 -8.94 1.80 -12.34
N LEU A 181 -8.62 0.53 -12.30
CA LEU A 181 -8.62 -0.32 -13.48
C LEU A 181 -9.97 -1.03 -13.67
N LYS A 182 -10.41 -1.17 -14.91
CA LYS A 182 -11.59 -1.97 -15.29
C LYS A 182 -11.38 -3.46 -15.01
N LYS A 183 -10.14 -3.92 -15.23
CA LYS A 183 -9.72 -5.31 -14.98
C LYS A 183 -8.44 -5.32 -14.17
N SER A 184 -8.39 -6.18 -13.16
CA SER A 184 -7.17 -6.41 -12.39
C SER A 184 -6.03 -6.91 -13.28
N LEU A 185 -4.81 -6.54 -12.93
CA LEU A 185 -3.58 -6.99 -13.58
C LEU A 185 -3.03 -8.30 -12.98
N GLY A 186 -3.77 -8.93 -12.10
CA GLY A 186 -3.37 -10.11 -11.34
C GLY A 186 -3.41 -9.88 -9.84
N ASP A 187 -2.96 -10.86 -9.07
CA ASP A 187 -2.96 -10.81 -7.60
C ASP A 187 -1.53 -10.68 -7.08
N GLU A 188 -1.35 -9.90 -6.02
CA GLU A 188 -0.06 -9.78 -5.31
C GLU A 188 0.38 -11.09 -4.65
N LYS A 189 -0.59 -11.97 -4.34
CA LYS A 189 -0.39 -13.33 -3.85
C LYS A 189 -1.21 -14.27 -4.70
N PRO A 190 -0.74 -14.64 -5.91
CA PRO A 190 -1.48 -15.54 -6.77
C PRO A 190 -1.62 -16.90 -6.09
N LYS A 191 -2.85 -17.44 -6.09
CA LYS A 191 -3.13 -18.79 -5.57
C LYS A 191 -2.44 -19.88 -6.41
N ILE A 192 -2.16 -19.56 -7.68
CA ILE A 192 -1.47 -20.42 -8.62
C ILE A 192 -0.10 -19.78 -8.87
N SER A 193 0.97 -20.49 -8.53
CA SER A 193 2.35 -19.99 -8.68
C SER A 193 2.77 -19.67 -10.12
N THR A 194 1.96 -20.00 -11.11
CA THR A 194 2.20 -19.78 -12.54
C THR A 194 1.65 -18.45 -13.05
N ASP A 195 0.85 -17.72 -12.27
CA ASP A 195 0.38 -16.39 -12.68
C ASP A 195 1.45 -15.33 -12.45
N ASN A 196 2.22 -15.07 -13.51
CA ASN A 196 3.27 -14.07 -13.54
C ASN A 196 2.79 -12.72 -14.14
N THR A 197 1.50 -12.53 -14.36
CA THR A 197 0.96 -11.36 -15.06
C THR A 197 1.38 -10.06 -14.38
N LEU A 198 1.16 -9.94 -13.08
CA LEU A 198 1.53 -8.75 -12.33
C LEU A 198 3.05 -8.55 -12.25
N ILE A 199 3.83 -9.64 -12.15
CA ILE A 199 5.31 -9.58 -12.14
C ILE A 199 5.80 -9.00 -13.49
N ASN A 200 5.25 -9.49 -14.60
CA ASN A 200 5.59 -9.02 -15.93
C ASN A 200 5.22 -7.54 -16.11
N GLU A 201 4.07 -7.10 -15.57
CA GLU A 201 3.68 -5.70 -15.59
C GLU A 201 4.65 -4.83 -14.77
N LYS A 202 5.05 -5.27 -13.58
CA LYS A 202 6.07 -4.57 -12.77
C LYS A 202 7.38 -4.39 -13.52
N VAL A 203 7.83 -5.41 -14.26
CA VAL A 203 9.05 -5.33 -15.09
C VAL A 203 8.89 -4.32 -16.22
N LYS A 204 7.75 -4.32 -16.93
CA LYS A 204 7.48 -3.38 -18.02
C LYS A 204 7.44 -1.93 -17.52
N VAL A 205 6.76 -1.67 -16.41
CA VAL A 205 6.68 -0.33 -15.81
C VAL A 205 8.06 0.12 -15.34
N ARG A 206 8.85 -0.76 -14.71
CA ARG A 206 10.22 -0.43 -14.30
C ARG A 206 11.08 0.05 -15.48
N LYS A 207 10.96 -0.57 -16.65
CA LYS A 207 11.66 -0.12 -17.87
C LYS A 207 11.21 1.26 -18.32
N LEU A 208 9.92 1.58 -18.20
CA LEU A 208 9.40 2.90 -18.59
C LEU A 208 9.93 4.03 -17.71
N ILE A 209 10.23 3.75 -16.45
CA ILE A 209 10.71 4.76 -15.49
C ILE A 209 12.22 4.65 -15.22
N GLU A 210 12.95 3.85 -15.99
CA GLU A 210 14.36 3.57 -15.72
C GLU A 210 15.23 4.84 -15.73
N GLY A 211 14.95 5.76 -16.66
CA GLY A 211 15.60 7.07 -16.76
C GLY A 211 15.24 8.06 -15.65
N PHE A 212 14.17 7.80 -14.89
CA PHE A 212 13.61 8.68 -13.86
C PHE A 212 13.64 8.04 -12.48
N LYS A 213 14.60 7.13 -12.26
CA LYS A 213 14.79 6.49 -10.95
C LYS A 213 14.97 7.54 -9.87
N GLY A 214 14.10 7.49 -8.89
CA GLY A 214 14.15 8.44 -7.79
C GLY A 214 13.20 9.62 -7.94
N GLU A 215 12.68 9.90 -9.12
CA GLU A 215 11.73 10.98 -9.39
C GLU A 215 10.31 10.45 -9.54
N VAL A 216 10.16 9.23 -10.06
CA VAL A 216 8.88 8.56 -10.27
C VAL A 216 8.77 7.32 -9.38
N SER A 217 7.64 7.18 -8.71
CA SER A 217 7.25 5.98 -7.95
C SER A 217 5.97 5.41 -8.54
N VAL A 218 5.94 4.09 -8.77
CA VAL A 218 4.75 3.40 -9.26
C VAL A 218 4.49 2.17 -8.40
N GLN A 219 3.28 2.06 -7.90
CA GLN A 219 2.82 0.93 -7.12
C GLN A 219 1.51 0.37 -7.69
N PHE A 220 1.42 -0.95 -7.74
CA PHE A 220 0.17 -1.63 -8.01
C PHE A 220 -0.56 -1.84 -6.70
N VAL A 221 -1.80 -1.39 -6.64
CA VAL A 221 -2.57 -1.34 -5.40
C VAL A 221 -3.90 -2.07 -5.53
N THR A 222 -4.43 -2.51 -4.39
CA THR A 222 -5.80 -2.98 -4.28
C THR A 222 -6.66 -1.82 -3.81
N ILE A 223 -7.51 -1.33 -4.70
CA ILE A 223 -8.53 -0.34 -4.38
C ILE A 223 -9.77 -1.11 -3.98
N GLY A 224 -10.30 -0.84 -2.80
CA GLY A 224 -11.47 -1.54 -2.28
C GLY A 224 -12.47 -0.58 -1.68
N GLU A 225 -13.75 -0.95 -1.76
CA GLU A 225 -14.74 -0.37 -0.87
C GLU A 225 -14.49 -0.92 0.54
N LYS A 226 -14.60 -0.07 1.56
CA LYS A 226 -14.62 -0.53 2.94
C LYS A 226 -15.87 -1.38 3.12
N SER A 227 -15.69 -2.67 3.39
CA SER A 227 -16.77 -3.56 3.84
C SER A 227 -17.25 -3.15 5.22
#